data_898219967d976c4d8e9c4135d2458cd4
#
_entry.id   898219967d976c4d8e9c4135d2458cd4
#
_cell.length_a   1.000
_cell.length_b   1.000
_cell.length_c   1.000
_cell.angle_alpha   90.00
_cell.angle_beta   90.00
_cell.angle_gamma   90.00
#
_symmetry.space_group_name_H-M   'P 1'
#
loop_
_entity.id
_entity.type
_entity.pdbx_description
1 polymer ?
#
loop_
_entity_poly.entity_id
_entity_poly.type
_entity_poly.pdbx_seq_one_letter_code
_entity_poly.pdbx_strand_id
1 'polypeptide(L)'
;MEWLKAFCSLIGRILLVLIFLNSGIGKIGNFDGTAQYMAKFGMSHTSFFLFGAIVFELVGSLSVILGYFTRFGALLILIFLIPTTLIFHTNFSDRIQMIMFMKNVSMFGGCLLLFATGAGQLSLDYFLRKKRG
;
A
#
# COMPACT_ATOMS: atom_id res chain seq x y z
N MET A 1 -12.77 7.01 25.53
CA MET A 1 -11.53 7.22 24.75
C MET A 1 -11.71 6.87 23.28
N GLU A 2 -12.95 6.95 22.82
CA GLU A 2 -13.28 6.67 21.41
C GLU A 2 -12.66 7.68 20.45
N TRP A 3 -12.56 8.95 20.86
CA TRP A 3 -11.89 9.97 20.07
C TRP A 3 -10.39 9.68 19.88
N LEU A 4 -9.73 9.12 20.90
CA LEU A 4 -8.32 8.75 20.82
C LEU A 4 -8.11 7.60 19.85
N LYS A 5 -8.97 6.57 19.92
CA LYS A 5 -8.94 5.46 18.94
C LYS A 5 -9.17 5.96 17.52
N ALA A 6 -10.15 6.84 17.33
CA ALA A 6 -10.47 7.40 16.02
C ALA A 6 -9.30 8.21 15.46
N PHE A 7 -8.69 9.04 16.29
CA PHE A 7 -7.53 9.86 15.90
C PHE A 7 -6.30 9.00 15.57
N CYS A 8 -5.98 8.04 16.43
CA CYS A 8 -4.85 7.11 16.19
C CYS A 8 -5.08 6.28 14.93
N SER A 9 -6.30 5.83 14.68
CA SER A 9 -6.64 5.09 13.48
C SER A 9 -6.45 5.95 12.22
N LEU A 10 -6.90 7.19 12.26
CA LEU A 10 -6.72 8.12 11.14
C LEU A 10 -5.24 8.37 10.83
N ILE A 11 -4.48 8.75 11.84
CA ILE A 11 -3.05 9.04 11.67
C ILE A 11 -2.29 7.77 11.25
N GLY A 12 -2.57 6.66 11.91
CA GLY A 12 -1.89 5.39 11.63
C GLY A 12 -2.08 4.92 10.20
N ARG A 13 -3.32 4.99 9.68
CA ARG A 13 -3.56 4.55 8.31
C ARG A 13 -2.95 5.51 7.27
N ILE A 14 -2.93 6.82 7.54
CA ILE A 14 -2.25 7.78 6.65
C ILE A 14 -0.76 7.49 6.61
N LEU A 15 -0.12 7.35 7.77
CA LEU A 15 1.32 7.06 7.86
C LEU A 15 1.68 5.72 7.21
N LEU A 16 0.83 4.71 7.40
CA LEU A 16 1.06 3.38 6.84
C LEU A 16 1.15 3.40 5.30
N VAL A 17 0.25 4.15 4.65
CA VAL A 17 0.15 4.11 3.19
C VAL A 17 0.86 5.27 2.49
N LEU A 18 1.41 6.21 3.23
CA LEU A 18 2.08 7.37 2.65
C LEU A 18 3.23 6.96 1.72
N ILE A 19 3.97 5.92 2.07
CA ILE A 19 5.06 5.39 1.25
C ILE A 19 4.53 4.87 -0.09
N PHE A 20 3.37 4.22 -0.11
CA PHE A 20 2.76 3.68 -1.33
C PHE A 20 2.24 4.80 -2.24
N LEU A 21 1.64 5.82 -1.65
CA LEU A 21 1.19 7.00 -2.39
C LEU A 21 2.38 7.68 -3.08
N ASN A 22 3.44 7.93 -2.32
CA ASN A 22 4.65 8.56 -2.84
C ASN A 22 5.32 7.69 -3.91
N SER A 23 5.39 6.38 -3.68
CA SER A 23 5.97 5.41 -4.61
C SER A 23 5.19 5.34 -5.92
N GLY A 24 3.86 5.30 -5.86
CA GLY A 24 3.01 5.28 -7.04
C GLY A 24 3.15 6.53 -7.89
N ILE A 25 3.18 7.69 -7.24
CA ILE A 25 3.40 8.98 -7.93
C ILE A 25 4.79 9.00 -8.60
N GLY A 26 5.81 8.54 -7.89
CA GLY A 26 7.17 8.47 -8.43
C GLY A 26 7.29 7.56 -9.65
N LYS A 27 6.56 6.45 -9.66
CA LYS A 27 6.52 5.53 -10.81
C LYS A 27 5.89 6.18 -12.05
N ILE A 28 4.88 7.02 -11.88
CA ILE A 28 4.31 7.80 -12.98
C ILE A 28 5.36 8.75 -13.55
N GLY A 29 6.09 9.46 -12.69
CA GLY A 29 7.09 10.43 -13.10
C GLY A 29 8.32 9.82 -13.78
N ASN A 30 8.60 8.54 -13.56
CA ASN A 30 9.72 7.82 -14.16
C ASN A 30 9.28 6.43 -14.64
N PHE A 31 8.24 6.39 -15.46
CA PHE A 31 7.63 5.14 -15.90
C PHE A 31 8.62 4.26 -16.67
N ASP A 32 9.28 4.84 -17.68
CA ASP A 32 10.21 4.08 -18.53
C ASP A 32 11.43 3.58 -17.76
N GLY A 33 11.99 4.40 -16.89
CA GLY A 33 13.12 4.00 -16.04
C GLY A 33 12.74 2.89 -15.06
N THR A 34 11.54 2.94 -14.51
CA THR A 34 11.02 1.89 -13.63
C THR A 34 10.80 0.58 -14.39
N ALA A 35 10.20 0.66 -15.58
CA ALA A 35 10.00 -0.52 -16.44
C ALA A 35 11.33 -1.19 -16.81
N GLN A 36 12.35 -0.39 -17.12
CA GLN A 36 13.69 -0.91 -17.40
C GLN A 36 14.31 -1.58 -16.17
N TYR A 37 14.13 -0.99 -15.00
CA TYR A 37 14.58 -1.57 -13.73
C TYR A 37 13.92 -2.93 -13.49
N MET A 38 12.61 -3.03 -13.70
CA MET A 38 11.87 -4.28 -13.54
C MET A 38 12.39 -5.36 -14.52
N ALA A 39 12.70 -4.96 -15.75
CA ALA A 39 13.23 -5.90 -16.75
C ALA A 39 14.56 -6.52 -16.34
N LYS A 40 15.38 -5.81 -15.56
CA LYS A 40 16.65 -6.34 -15.02
C LYS A 40 16.45 -7.53 -14.07
N PHE A 41 15.26 -7.67 -13.48
CA PHE A 41 14.89 -8.79 -12.62
C PHE A 41 14.24 -9.94 -13.39
N GLY A 42 14.33 -9.93 -14.71
CA GLY A 42 13.81 -11.01 -15.56
C GLY A 42 12.31 -10.92 -15.86
N MET A 43 11.67 -9.79 -15.54
CA MET A 43 10.25 -9.61 -15.83
C MET A 43 10.01 -9.33 -17.30
N SER A 44 8.97 -9.97 -17.86
CA SER A 44 8.42 -9.65 -19.17
C SER A 44 7.18 -8.77 -19.00
N HIS A 45 6.76 -8.08 -20.07
CA HIS A 45 5.58 -7.22 -20.07
C HIS A 45 5.60 -6.19 -18.93
N THR A 46 6.77 -5.56 -18.73
CA THR A 46 6.99 -4.67 -17.58
C THR A 46 6.06 -3.48 -17.56
N SER A 47 5.72 -2.91 -18.72
CA SER A 47 4.79 -1.77 -18.78
C SER A 47 3.39 -2.13 -18.27
N PHE A 48 2.91 -3.32 -18.57
CA PHE A 48 1.62 -3.82 -18.09
C PHE A 48 1.65 -4.01 -16.56
N PHE A 49 2.65 -4.70 -16.04
CA PHE A 49 2.77 -4.93 -14.60
C PHE A 49 3.04 -3.65 -13.82
N LEU A 50 3.80 -2.72 -14.41
CA LEU A 50 4.06 -1.42 -13.80
C LEU A 50 2.78 -0.59 -13.72
N PHE A 51 1.97 -0.56 -14.77
CA PHE A 51 0.67 0.11 -14.75
C PHE A 51 -0.22 -0.46 -13.64
N GLY A 52 -0.29 -1.80 -13.54
CA GLY A 52 -1.02 -2.47 -12.47
C GLY A 52 -0.51 -2.09 -11.07
N ALA A 53 0.81 -2.05 -10.90
CA ALA A 53 1.43 -1.65 -9.64
C ALA A 53 1.05 -0.22 -9.25
N ILE A 54 1.10 0.71 -10.20
CA ILE A 54 0.70 2.12 -9.98
C ILE A 54 -0.76 2.19 -9.54
N VAL A 55 -1.66 1.48 -10.24
CA VAL A 55 -3.08 1.46 -9.91
C VAL A 55 -3.29 0.92 -8.49
N PHE A 56 -2.67 -0.20 -8.15
CA PHE A 56 -2.83 -0.82 -6.82
C PHE A 56 -2.29 0.08 -5.72
N GLU A 57 -1.13 0.72 -5.93
CA GLU A 57 -0.56 1.62 -4.95
C GLU A 57 -1.39 2.89 -4.77
N LEU A 58 -1.80 3.53 -5.86
CA LEU A 58 -2.53 4.80 -5.78
C LEU A 58 -3.97 4.61 -5.33
N VAL A 59 -4.70 3.67 -5.93
CA VAL A 59 -6.09 3.38 -5.52
C VAL A 59 -6.12 2.86 -4.09
N GLY A 60 -5.22 1.95 -3.75
CA GLY A 60 -5.13 1.39 -2.39
C GLY A 60 -4.81 2.46 -1.36
N SER A 61 -3.80 3.28 -1.59
CA SER A 61 -3.39 4.31 -0.63
C SER A 61 -4.44 5.42 -0.48
N LEU A 62 -5.03 5.91 -1.57
CA LEU A 62 -6.08 6.92 -1.50
C LEU A 62 -7.32 6.39 -0.79
N SER A 63 -7.71 5.15 -1.07
CA SER A 63 -8.82 4.47 -0.40
C SER A 63 -8.60 4.42 1.13
N VAL A 64 -7.39 4.05 1.55
CA VAL A 64 -7.03 3.97 2.97
C VAL A 64 -6.96 5.34 3.62
N ILE A 65 -6.39 6.34 2.96
CA ILE A 65 -6.29 7.72 3.49
C ILE A 65 -7.68 8.28 3.73
N LEU A 66 -8.56 8.20 2.74
CA LEU A 66 -9.93 8.71 2.85
C LEU A 66 -10.80 7.85 3.77
N GLY A 67 -10.39 6.61 4.01
CA GLY A 67 -11.23 5.65 4.72
C GLY A 67 -12.48 5.26 3.92
N TYR A 68 -12.36 5.20 2.60
CA TYR A 68 -13.43 4.83 1.68
C TYR A 68 -13.13 3.47 1.05
N PHE A 69 -13.99 2.48 1.28
CA PHE A 69 -13.72 1.08 0.95
C PHE A 69 -12.35 0.63 1.51
N THR A 70 -12.10 0.97 2.77
CA THR A 70 -10.77 0.85 3.39
C THR A 70 -10.21 -0.56 3.34
N ARG A 71 -11.05 -1.57 3.63
CA ARG A 71 -10.60 -2.97 3.60
C ARG A 71 -10.20 -3.41 2.20
N PHE A 72 -10.93 -2.95 1.19
CA PHE A 72 -10.57 -3.22 -0.21
C PHE A 72 -9.25 -2.53 -0.58
N GLY A 73 -9.06 -1.26 -0.17
CA GLY A 73 -7.80 -0.55 -0.39
C GLY A 73 -6.62 -1.24 0.28
N ALA A 74 -6.77 -1.67 1.52
CA ALA A 74 -5.75 -2.43 2.23
C ALA A 74 -5.42 -3.76 1.51
N LEU A 75 -6.43 -4.43 0.98
CA LEU A 75 -6.25 -5.66 0.21
C LEU A 75 -5.45 -5.43 -1.08
N LEU A 76 -5.70 -4.33 -1.78
CA LEU A 76 -4.93 -3.98 -2.98
C LEU A 76 -3.44 -3.83 -2.65
N ILE A 77 -3.12 -3.17 -1.54
CA ILE A 77 -1.74 -3.00 -1.11
C ILE A 77 -1.12 -4.34 -0.70
N LEU A 78 -1.88 -5.19 0.00
CA LEU A 78 -1.43 -6.54 0.36
C LEU A 78 -1.06 -7.35 -0.88
N ILE A 79 -1.93 -7.35 -1.89
CA ILE A 79 -1.70 -8.08 -3.15
C ILE A 79 -0.46 -7.52 -3.87
N PHE A 80 -0.30 -6.20 -3.87
CA PHE A 80 0.88 -5.55 -4.46
C PHE A 80 2.18 -5.92 -3.73
N LEU A 81 2.16 -5.99 -2.40
CA LEU A 81 3.36 -6.23 -1.59
C LEU A 81 3.96 -7.63 -1.80
N ILE A 82 3.13 -8.63 -2.07
CA ILE A 82 3.61 -10.01 -2.20
C ILE A 82 4.60 -10.15 -3.36
N PRO A 83 4.22 -9.89 -4.64
CA PRO A 83 5.16 -10.04 -5.72
C PRO A 83 6.32 -9.04 -5.66
N THR A 84 6.05 -7.81 -5.23
CA THR A 84 7.09 -6.77 -5.12
C THR A 84 8.20 -7.21 -4.17
N THR A 85 7.83 -7.73 -3.00
CA THR A 85 8.81 -8.19 -2.01
C THR A 85 9.59 -9.41 -2.52
N LEU A 86 8.89 -10.38 -3.10
CA LEU A 86 9.52 -11.62 -3.56
C LEU A 86 10.42 -11.42 -4.79
N ILE A 87 10.09 -10.49 -5.67
CA ILE A 87 10.86 -10.24 -6.89
C ILE A 87 12.08 -9.36 -6.60
N PHE A 88 11.90 -8.28 -5.84
CA PHE A 88 12.91 -7.21 -5.76
C PHE A 88 13.74 -7.24 -4.47
N HIS A 89 13.30 -7.93 -3.41
CA HIS A 89 13.91 -7.83 -2.08
C HIS A 89 14.22 -9.18 -1.45
N THR A 90 14.74 -10.14 -2.23
CA THR A 90 15.10 -11.47 -1.71
C THR A 90 16.58 -11.78 -1.76
N ASN A 91 17.41 -10.85 -2.21
CA ASN A 91 18.87 -11.00 -2.11
C ASN A 91 19.33 -10.63 -0.69
N PHE A 92 19.29 -11.60 0.24
CA PHE A 92 19.58 -11.38 1.65
C PHE A 92 21.08 -11.21 1.95
N SER A 93 21.94 -11.41 0.98
CA SER A 93 23.35 -11.04 1.11
C SER A 93 23.57 -9.53 0.99
N ASP A 94 22.62 -8.80 0.40
CA ASP A 94 22.59 -7.34 0.38
C ASP A 94 21.82 -6.84 1.59
N ARG A 95 22.50 -6.10 2.50
CA ARG A 95 21.90 -5.58 3.72
C ARG A 95 20.70 -4.65 3.43
N ILE A 96 20.78 -3.84 2.38
CA ILE A 96 19.71 -2.92 2.03
C ILE A 96 18.46 -3.70 1.61
N GLN A 97 18.62 -4.75 0.79
CA GLN A 97 17.50 -5.59 0.38
C GLN A 97 16.89 -6.34 1.57
N MET A 98 17.71 -6.79 2.53
CA MET A 98 17.20 -7.41 3.75
C MET A 98 16.34 -6.44 4.56
N ILE A 99 16.78 -5.19 4.71
CA ILE A 99 16.02 -4.14 5.39
C ILE A 99 14.70 -3.86 4.64
N MET A 100 14.75 -3.77 3.31
CA MET A 100 13.55 -3.56 2.48
C MET A 100 12.55 -4.70 2.63
N PHE A 101 13.03 -5.94 2.65
CA PHE A 101 12.19 -7.12 2.91
C PHE A 101 11.49 -7.01 4.27
N MET A 102 12.23 -6.70 5.32
CA MET A 102 11.67 -6.59 6.66
C MET A 102 10.67 -5.43 6.79
N LYS A 103 10.94 -4.31 6.14
CA LYS A 103 9.99 -3.19 6.07
C LYS A 103 8.69 -3.59 5.38
N ASN A 104 8.79 -4.31 4.26
CA ASN A 104 7.61 -4.77 3.53
C ASN A 104 6.80 -5.77 4.35
N VAL A 105 7.46 -6.67 5.11
CA VAL A 105 6.79 -7.58 6.03
C VAL A 105 6.03 -6.80 7.12
N SER A 106 6.65 -5.75 7.66
CA SER A 106 6.00 -4.89 8.66
C SER A 106 4.78 -4.16 8.08
N MET A 107 4.90 -3.61 6.88
CA MET A 107 3.79 -2.94 6.21
C MET A 107 2.67 -3.92 5.85
N PHE A 108 3.01 -5.14 5.45
CA PHE A 108 2.05 -6.21 5.21
C PHE A 108 1.24 -6.50 6.48
N GLY A 109 1.91 -6.62 7.62
CA GLY A 109 1.26 -6.79 8.93
C GLY A 109 0.32 -5.65 9.26
N GLY A 110 0.75 -4.40 9.05
CA GLY A 110 -0.10 -3.22 9.26
C GLY A 110 -1.35 -3.22 8.37
N CYS A 111 -1.19 -3.59 7.10
CA CYS A 111 -2.32 -3.70 6.16
C CYS A 111 -3.27 -4.84 6.53
N LEU A 112 -2.75 -5.96 7.05
CA LEU A 112 -3.60 -7.05 7.58
C LEU A 112 -4.46 -6.58 8.74
N LEU A 113 -3.87 -5.84 9.69
CA LEU A 113 -4.62 -5.28 10.81
C LEU A 113 -5.70 -4.33 10.32
N LEU A 114 -5.37 -3.47 9.37
CA LEU A 114 -6.31 -2.53 8.79
C LEU A 114 -7.44 -3.24 8.04
N PHE A 115 -7.12 -4.30 7.30
CA PHE A 115 -8.11 -5.14 6.63
C PHE A 115 -9.07 -5.78 7.63
N ALA A 116 -8.55 -6.25 8.77
CA ALA A 116 -9.37 -6.88 9.80
C ALA A 116 -10.28 -5.87 10.52
N THR A 117 -9.74 -4.71 10.88
CA THR A 117 -10.44 -3.74 11.74
C THR A 117 -11.24 -2.68 10.98
N GLY A 118 -10.84 -2.35 9.75
CA GLY A 118 -11.42 -1.24 9.00
C GLY A 118 -10.85 0.11 9.45
N ALA A 119 -11.45 1.21 8.95
CA ALA A 119 -10.88 2.55 9.07
C ALA A 119 -11.16 3.28 10.38
N GLY A 120 -12.12 2.81 11.17
CA GLY A 120 -12.54 3.52 12.39
C GLY A 120 -13.52 4.66 12.11
N GLN A 121 -13.75 5.49 13.14
CA GLN A 121 -14.82 6.51 13.11
C GLN A 121 -14.47 7.73 12.24
N LEU A 122 -13.22 8.12 12.13
CA LEU A 122 -12.79 9.24 11.29
C LEU A 122 -12.51 8.73 9.86
N SER A 123 -13.57 8.35 9.14
CA SER A 123 -13.48 7.75 7.80
C SER A 123 -14.78 7.97 7.03
N LEU A 124 -14.69 8.00 5.71
CA LEU A 124 -15.86 8.05 4.84
C LEU A 124 -16.73 6.80 4.99
N ASP A 125 -16.12 5.63 5.21
CA ASP A 125 -16.86 4.38 5.45
C ASP A 125 -17.81 4.51 6.64
N TYR A 126 -17.32 5.06 7.74
CA TYR A 126 -18.13 5.28 8.96
C TYR A 126 -19.21 6.31 8.71
N PHE A 127 -18.84 7.45 8.12
CA PHE A 127 -19.75 8.55 7.85
C PHE A 127 -20.91 8.11 6.94
N LEU A 128 -20.61 7.37 5.88
CA LEU A 128 -21.62 6.88 4.94
C LEU A 128 -22.54 5.82 5.57
N ARG A 129 -21.99 4.94 6.43
CA ARG A 129 -22.82 3.98 7.17
C ARG A 129 -23.81 4.68 8.09
N LYS A 130 -23.32 5.69 8.84
CA LYS A 130 -24.16 6.46 9.75
C LYS A 130 -25.29 7.19 9.02
N LYS A 131 -25.05 7.64 7.79
CA LYS A 131 -26.04 8.33 6.98
C LYS A 131 -27.12 7.40 6.41
N ARG A 132 -26.76 6.10 6.21
CA ARG A 132 -27.70 5.09 5.68
C ARG A 132 -28.56 4.42 6.76
N GLY A 133 -28.16 4.49 8.00
CA GLY A 133 -28.91 3.99 9.16
C GLY A 133 -29.72 5.09 9.77
#